data_c934c9988145b0b77bb023ce8ddccb6d
#
_entry.id   c934c9988145b0b77bb023ce8ddccb6d
#
_cell.length_a   1.000
_cell.length_b   1.000
_cell.length_c   1.000
_cell.angle_alpha   90.00
_cell.angle_beta   90.00
_cell.angle_gamma   90.00
#
_symmetry.space_group_name_H-M   'P 1'
#
loop_
_entity.id
_entity.type
_entity.pdbx_description
1 polymer ?
#
loop_
_entity_poly.entity_id
_entity_poly.type
_entity_poly.pdbx_seq_one_letter_code
_entity_poly.pdbx_strand_id
1 'polypeptide(L)'
;MSSNHNYIQDQVKTVVVIDSSVDNYETLLQGVDPNAEVIILDPNQDGIAQISSILSTQKDIDALHIISHGESGSLQLGTTVINANNLDQYSTQLSQWQASLTENADILLYGCNVASGSLGQSFVTNLSQLTQADIAASENLTGATQLGGDWNLEYATGKIDTRLAIQTPTLLNYEGVLLTPALVDESFKNSTLDTATLNWLYGNGLANPTPSDNLPFLTARTDRTAQTGGIPGVPTGTNPTPIDSDGTGALRLTSVKNASGTSLTNQSGFVIYNTPISSTSGLTILFDYYSYGGTADATTNKGDGLSFFLIDGSKSPIKAGAFGGSLGYAQNRNSGTDGIAGGYVGIGFDEYGNFATEVNSSNNTIRVGGSPLTGDTSIPKKLKLPVPDSITIRGKEIVPVATQDRTTSYPWIATYNTNTLPTGVNGIDGPSTATNRTDTGVERKVGIQLSTNGLLSLFFDTNSNGVGDAGEYVFQNLDIKAANGNIVPANFKFGFAASTGGATNIHEIANLKVLTLGSPPVVDLDYANITVPAGYDY
;
A
#
# COMPACT_ATOMS: atom_id res chain seq x y z
N MET A 1 0.25 -73.67 4.34
CA MET A 1 1.30 -72.69 4.10
C MET A 1 0.58 -71.36 3.85
N SER A 2 0.54 -70.50 4.87
CA SER A 2 -0.09 -69.20 4.83
C SER A 2 0.99 -68.19 4.40
N SER A 3 0.88 -67.64 3.20
CA SER A 3 1.77 -66.59 2.75
C SER A 3 1.35 -65.27 3.41
N ASN A 4 2.11 -64.87 4.42
CA ASN A 4 2.09 -63.50 4.90
C ASN A 4 2.62 -62.59 3.80
N HIS A 5 1.73 -61.92 3.07
CA HIS A 5 2.08 -60.73 2.32
C HIS A 5 2.21 -59.61 3.32
N ASN A 6 3.43 -59.31 3.76
CA ASN A 6 3.73 -58.01 4.33
C ASN A 6 3.49 -56.94 3.24
N TYR A 7 2.35 -56.26 3.28
CA TYR A 7 2.20 -55.00 2.61
C TYR A 7 3.16 -54.01 3.32
N ILE A 8 4.32 -53.79 2.75
CA ILE A 8 5.12 -52.62 3.03
C ILE A 8 4.20 -51.46 2.57
N GLN A 9 3.54 -50.80 3.48
CA GLN A 9 2.96 -49.53 3.21
C GLN A 9 4.15 -48.62 2.86
N ASP A 10 4.29 -48.22 1.59
CA ASP A 10 5.24 -47.19 1.20
C ASP A 10 4.91 -45.98 2.06
N GLN A 11 5.86 -45.63 2.93
CA GLN A 11 5.66 -44.48 3.81
C GLN A 11 5.79 -43.22 2.95
N VAL A 12 4.72 -42.45 2.83
CA VAL A 12 4.71 -41.14 2.17
C VAL A 12 5.80 -40.28 2.79
N LYS A 13 6.79 -39.89 2.02
CA LYS A 13 7.84 -38.99 2.50
C LYS A 13 7.38 -37.55 2.42
N THR A 14 7.12 -36.98 3.58
CA THR A 14 6.61 -35.63 3.74
C THR A 14 7.69 -34.70 4.28
N VAL A 15 7.86 -33.55 3.65
CA VAL A 15 8.70 -32.44 4.12
C VAL A 15 7.81 -31.26 4.45
N VAL A 16 8.01 -30.67 5.62
CA VAL A 16 7.27 -29.47 6.09
C VAL A 16 8.26 -28.33 6.29
N VAL A 17 8.12 -27.30 5.50
CA VAL A 17 8.87 -26.04 5.62
C VAL A 17 8.01 -25.03 6.38
N ILE A 18 8.55 -24.46 7.44
CA ILE A 18 7.89 -23.40 8.20
C ILE A 18 8.80 -22.16 8.20
N ASP A 19 8.28 -21.04 7.75
CA ASP A 19 8.96 -19.75 7.89
C ASP A 19 8.85 -19.27 9.34
N SER A 20 9.99 -19.03 9.98
CA SER A 20 10.00 -18.58 11.38
C SER A 20 9.56 -17.12 11.57
N SER A 21 9.27 -16.39 10.49
CA SER A 21 8.59 -15.09 10.56
C SER A 21 7.09 -15.20 10.86
N VAL A 22 6.50 -16.41 10.71
CA VAL A 22 5.09 -16.67 11.05
C VAL A 22 4.90 -16.55 12.56
N ASP A 23 3.94 -15.74 12.96
CA ASP A 23 3.61 -15.55 14.37
C ASP A 23 3.23 -16.87 15.04
N ASN A 24 3.81 -17.14 16.22
CA ASN A 24 3.58 -18.38 16.98
C ASN A 24 3.79 -19.67 16.16
N TYR A 25 4.75 -19.69 15.23
CA TYR A 25 5.06 -20.86 14.39
C TYR A 25 5.39 -22.10 15.23
N GLU A 26 5.90 -21.95 16.46
CA GLU A 26 6.17 -23.05 17.39
C GLU A 26 4.89 -23.82 17.73
N THR A 27 3.74 -23.18 17.76
CA THR A 27 2.45 -23.85 17.93
C THR A 27 2.16 -24.76 16.75
N LEU A 28 2.35 -24.28 15.52
CA LEU A 28 2.17 -25.09 14.31
C LEU A 28 3.16 -26.25 14.27
N LEU A 29 4.42 -26.00 14.62
CA LEU A 29 5.48 -26.99 14.70
C LEU A 29 5.12 -28.18 15.62
N GLN A 30 4.50 -27.92 16.77
CA GLN A 30 4.09 -28.96 17.72
C GLN A 30 3.02 -29.90 17.15
N GLY A 31 2.27 -29.47 16.16
CA GLY A 31 1.22 -30.26 15.51
C GLY A 31 1.65 -30.98 14.24
N VAL A 32 2.88 -30.81 13.79
CA VAL A 32 3.37 -31.49 12.59
C VAL A 32 3.40 -33.00 12.81
N ASP A 33 3.06 -33.78 11.78
CA ASP A 33 3.15 -35.25 11.81
C ASP A 33 4.58 -35.65 12.21
N PRO A 34 4.75 -36.48 13.27
CA PRO A 34 6.08 -36.87 13.75
C PRO A 34 6.91 -37.67 12.74
N ASN A 35 6.30 -38.15 11.65
CA ASN A 35 7.02 -38.81 10.56
C ASN A 35 7.48 -37.85 9.45
N ALA A 36 7.02 -36.61 9.47
CA ALA A 36 7.45 -35.59 8.52
C ALA A 36 8.82 -35.01 8.91
N GLU A 37 9.64 -34.72 7.90
CA GLU A 37 10.86 -33.95 8.10
C GLU A 37 10.50 -32.46 8.16
N VAL A 38 10.98 -31.75 9.20
CA VAL A 38 10.67 -30.34 9.39
C VAL A 38 11.89 -29.47 9.12
N ILE A 39 11.68 -28.42 8.35
CA ILE A 39 12.66 -27.39 8.02
C ILE A 39 12.12 -26.06 8.54
N ILE A 40 12.88 -25.38 9.40
CA ILE A 40 12.56 -24.03 9.83
C ILE A 40 13.46 -23.06 9.04
N LEU A 41 12.85 -22.14 8.30
CA LEU A 41 13.61 -21.14 7.55
C LEU A 41 14.15 -20.06 8.50
N ASP A 42 15.40 -19.66 8.26
CA ASP A 42 15.97 -18.46 8.86
C ASP A 42 15.34 -17.22 8.18
N PRO A 43 14.65 -16.34 8.92
CA PRO A 43 13.95 -15.19 8.36
C PRO A 43 14.90 -14.13 7.80
N ASN A 44 16.22 -14.23 8.07
CA ASN A 44 17.24 -13.29 7.59
C ASN A 44 18.02 -13.80 6.37
N GLN A 45 17.59 -14.91 5.77
CA GLN A 45 18.23 -15.51 4.58
C GLN A 45 17.20 -15.74 3.47
N ASP A 46 17.68 -15.87 2.24
CA ASP A 46 16.85 -16.20 1.08
C ASP A 46 16.21 -17.59 1.26
N GLY A 47 14.89 -17.64 1.37
CA GLY A 47 14.15 -18.88 1.65
C GLY A 47 14.15 -19.85 0.48
N ILE A 48 14.14 -19.37 -0.79
CA ILE A 48 14.25 -20.24 -1.97
C ILE A 48 15.62 -20.94 -1.99
N ALA A 49 16.69 -20.20 -1.67
CA ALA A 49 18.02 -20.79 -1.58
C ALA A 49 18.12 -21.84 -0.46
N GLN A 50 17.52 -21.56 0.71
CA GLN A 50 17.49 -22.49 1.84
C GLN A 50 16.75 -23.78 1.46
N ILE A 51 15.52 -23.67 0.93
CA ILE A 51 14.72 -24.85 0.51
C ILE A 51 15.48 -25.64 -0.57
N SER A 52 15.98 -24.97 -1.61
CA SER A 52 16.71 -25.63 -2.70
C SER A 52 17.96 -26.38 -2.22
N SER A 53 18.71 -25.79 -1.28
CA SER A 53 19.88 -26.43 -0.68
C SER A 53 19.52 -27.73 0.04
N ILE A 54 18.44 -27.72 0.82
CA ILE A 54 18.01 -28.89 1.59
C ILE A 54 17.42 -29.96 0.66
N LEU A 55 16.53 -29.57 -0.25
CA LEU A 55 15.92 -30.49 -1.21
C LEU A 55 16.99 -31.18 -2.10
N SER A 56 18.08 -30.46 -2.44
CA SER A 56 19.15 -31.03 -3.26
C SER A 56 19.81 -32.30 -2.67
N THR A 57 19.72 -32.47 -1.36
CA THR A 57 20.26 -33.61 -0.61
C THR A 57 19.24 -34.73 -0.44
N GLN A 58 18.01 -34.56 -0.91
CA GLN A 58 16.89 -35.46 -0.68
C GLN A 58 16.35 -36.05 -1.99
N LYS A 59 15.63 -37.16 -1.87
CA LYS A 59 14.98 -37.87 -2.97
C LYS A 59 13.64 -38.45 -2.53
N ASP A 60 12.81 -38.70 -3.52
CA ASP A 60 11.56 -39.44 -3.38
C ASP A 60 10.62 -38.75 -2.36
N ILE A 61 10.52 -37.40 -2.43
CA ILE A 61 9.58 -36.62 -1.62
C ILE A 61 8.22 -36.67 -2.31
N ASP A 62 7.21 -37.15 -1.59
CA ASP A 62 5.83 -37.24 -2.08
C ASP A 62 5.02 -36.00 -1.77
N ALA A 63 5.37 -35.29 -0.70
CA ALA A 63 4.67 -34.08 -0.27
C ALA A 63 5.62 -33.03 0.29
N LEU A 64 5.49 -31.80 -0.20
CA LEU A 64 6.17 -30.60 0.32
C LEU A 64 5.13 -29.61 0.81
N HIS A 65 5.08 -29.40 2.13
CA HIS A 65 4.23 -28.38 2.73
C HIS A 65 5.07 -27.14 3.02
N ILE A 66 4.58 -25.98 2.60
CA ILE A 66 5.23 -24.68 2.85
C ILE A 66 4.25 -23.82 3.63
N ILE A 67 4.62 -23.49 4.87
CA ILE A 67 3.83 -22.66 5.79
C ILE A 67 4.57 -21.34 5.95
N SER A 68 3.95 -20.28 5.43
CA SER A 68 4.56 -18.97 5.44
C SER A 68 3.49 -17.87 5.29
N HIS A 69 3.90 -16.63 5.40
CA HIS A 69 3.03 -15.52 5.03
C HIS A 69 2.78 -15.50 3.52
N GLY A 70 1.54 -15.23 3.12
CA GLY A 70 1.13 -15.20 1.73
C GLY A 70 0.14 -14.11 1.41
N GLU A 71 0.02 -13.85 0.11
CA GLU A 71 -0.90 -12.88 -0.48
C GLU A 71 -1.18 -13.26 -1.93
N SER A 72 -2.16 -12.63 -2.60
CA SER A 72 -2.51 -12.99 -3.98
C SER A 72 -1.32 -12.95 -4.92
N GLY A 73 -0.95 -14.11 -5.45
CA GLY A 73 0.19 -14.27 -6.35
C GLY A 73 1.54 -14.06 -5.70
N SER A 74 1.65 -14.23 -4.38
CA SER A 74 2.89 -14.00 -3.63
C SER A 74 3.01 -14.90 -2.41
N LEU A 75 4.27 -15.27 -2.09
CA LEU A 75 4.63 -16.02 -0.89
C LEU A 75 5.94 -15.48 -0.32
N GLN A 76 5.99 -15.22 0.99
CA GLN A 76 7.21 -14.80 1.68
C GLN A 76 7.98 -16.04 2.16
N LEU A 77 9.28 -16.09 1.89
CA LEU A 77 10.16 -17.19 2.30
C LEU A 77 11.48 -16.61 2.81
N GLY A 78 11.61 -16.45 4.12
CA GLY A 78 12.71 -15.72 4.73
C GLY A 78 12.75 -14.26 4.24
N THR A 79 13.91 -13.82 3.73
CA THR A 79 14.05 -12.47 3.13
C THR A 79 13.47 -12.37 1.72
N THR A 80 13.04 -13.47 1.10
CA THR A 80 12.57 -13.51 -0.28
C THR A 80 11.05 -13.41 -0.32
N VAL A 81 10.53 -12.48 -1.09
CA VAL A 81 9.13 -12.47 -1.52
C VAL A 81 9.10 -12.94 -2.97
N ILE A 82 8.63 -14.19 -3.19
CA ILE A 82 8.45 -14.72 -4.53
C ILE A 82 7.03 -14.39 -5.01
N ASN A 83 6.90 -13.87 -6.24
CA ASN A 83 5.62 -13.45 -6.79
C ASN A 83 5.59 -13.60 -8.32
N ALA A 84 4.43 -13.37 -8.94
CA ALA A 84 4.23 -13.48 -10.38
C ALA A 84 5.20 -12.63 -11.22
N ASN A 85 5.75 -11.53 -10.70
CA ASN A 85 6.63 -10.63 -11.43
C ASN A 85 8.12 -11.00 -11.34
N ASN A 86 8.52 -11.79 -10.34
CA ASN A 86 9.92 -12.20 -10.15
C ASN A 86 10.15 -13.72 -10.20
N LEU A 87 9.11 -14.51 -10.42
CA LEU A 87 9.18 -15.97 -10.48
C LEU A 87 10.24 -16.48 -11.47
N ASP A 88 10.39 -15.81 -12.61
CA ASP A 88 11.37 -16.13 -13.64
C ASP A 88 12.81 -16.05 -13.13
N GLN A 89 13.10 -15.20 -12.16
CA GLN A 89 14.43 -15.04 -11.57
C GLN A 89 14.84 -16.29 -10.77
N TYR A 90 13.88 -17.03 -10.26
CA TYR A 90 14.06 -18.26 -9.48
C TYR A 90 13.84 -19.53 -10.28
N SER A 91 13.54 -19.42 -11.58
CA SER A 91 13.17 -20.55 -12.45
C SER A 91 14.18 -21.69 -12.41
N THR A 92 15.49 -21.40 -12.40
CA THR A 92 16.55 -22.41 -12.32
C THR A 92 16.51 -23.19 -11.00
N GLN A 93 16.34 -22.50 -9.86
CA GLN A 93 16.29 -23.16 -8.55
C GLN A 93 15.01 -23.99 -8.39
N LEU A 94 13.85 -23.41 -8.77
CA LEU A 94 12.56 -24.08 -8.69
C LEU A 94 12.49 -25.33 -9.58
N SER A 95 13.05 -25.28 -10.80
CA SER A 95 13.13 -26.45 -11.68
C SER A 95 14.02 -27.58 -11.13
N GLN A 96 14.99 -27.25 -10.28
CA GLN A 96 15.82 -28.27 -9.62
C GLN A 96 15.04 -29.05 -8.54
N TRP A 97 13.96 -28.52 -8.00
CA TRP A 97 13.15 -29.22 -6.99
C TRP A 97 12.56 -30.52 -7.54
N GLN A 98 12.19 -30.53 -8.83
CA GLN A 98 11.71 -31.74 -9.52
C GLN A 98 12.60 -32.96 -9.28
N ALA A 99 13.93 -32.78 -9.21
CA ALA A 99 14.85 -33.89 -9.02
C ALA A 99 14.77 -34.56 -7.64
N SER A 100 14.12 -33.91 -6.69
CA SER A 100 13.91 -34.37 -5.30
C SER A 100 12.50 -34.89 -5.06
N LEU A 101 11.54 -34.50 -5.90
CA LEU A 101 10.12 -34.84 -5.83
C LEU A 101 9.85 -36.15 -6.58
N THR A 102 8.82 -36.91 -6.18
CA THR A 102 8.29 -38.02 -6.96
C THR A 102 7.43 -37.50 -8.13
N GLU A 103 7.10 -38.35 -9.09
CA GLU A 103 6.29 -38.01 -10.28
C GLU A 103 4.88 -37.47 -9.91
N ASN A 104 4.34 -37.92 -8.77
CA ASN A 104 3.02 -37.53 -8.29
C ASN A 104 3.12 -36.69 -6.99
N ALA A 105 4.19 -35.94 -6.81
CA ALA A 105 4.37 -35.14 -5.61
C ALA A 105 3.45 -33.92 -5.59
N ASP A 106 2.92 -33.62 -4.40
CA ASP A 106 2.13 -32.44 -4.15
C ASP A 106 2.94 -31.37 -3.41
N ILE A 107 2.72 -30.12 -3.75
CA ILE A 107 3.19 -28.94 -2.98
C ILE A 107 1.98 -28.22 -2.41
N LEU A 108 1.92 -28.08 -1.09
CA LEU A 108 0.83 -27.41 -0.40
C LEU A 108 1.32 -26.08 0.18
N LEU A 109 0.75 -24.97 -0.30
CA LEU A 109 1.14 -23.62 0.08
C LEU A 109 0.13 -23.05 1.10
N TYR A 110 0.55 -23.02 2.37
CA TYR A 110 -0.23 -22.40 3.44
C TYR A 110 0.24 -20.95 3.61
N GLY A 111 -0.51 -20.06 3.02
CA GLY A 111 -0.33 -18.62 3.10
C GLY A 111 -1.65 -17.96 2.69
N CYS A 112 -2.01 -16.86 3.30
CA CYS A 112 -3.27 -16.19 2.99
C CYS A 112 -3.34 -15.79 1.52
N ASN A 113 -4.49 -16.06 0.87
CA ASN A 113 -4.81 -15.54 -0.46
C ASN A 113 -3.85 -15.92 -1.61
N VAL A 114 -2.90 -16.84 -1.45
CA VAL A 114 -1.84 -17.12 -2.44
C VAL A 114 -2.42 -17.38 -3.84
N ALA A 115 -3.55 -18.08 -3.93
CA ALA A 115 -4.24 -18.38 -5.19
C ALA A 115 -5.40 -17.41 -5.49
N SER A 116 -5.59 -16.34 -4.69
CA SER A 116 -6.74 -15.45 -4.84
C SER A 116 -6.73 -14.69 -6.17
N GLY A 117 -7.86 -14.72 -6.88
CA GLY A 117 -8.06 -14.05 -8.16
C GLY A 117 -7.18 -14.57 -9.30
N SER A 118 -7.25 -13.93 -10.46
CA SER A 118 -6.51 -14.37 -11.64
C SER A 118 -4.98 -14.28 -11.47
N LEU A 119 -4.50 -13.32 -10.68
CA LEU A 119 -3.08 -13.15 -10.40
C LEU A 119 -2.56 -14.32 -9.55
N GLY A 120 -3.28 -14.65 -8.46
CA GLY A 120 -2.92 -15.77 -7.59
C GLY A 120 -2.93 -17.10 -8.31
N GLN A 121 -3.98 -17.39 -9.05
CA GLN A 121 -4.10 -18.62 -9.84
C GLN A 121 -2.99 -18.74 -10.90
N SER A 122 -2.65 -17.62 -11.58
CA SER A 122 -1.54 -17.61 -12.54
C SER A 122 -0.20 -17.87 -11.87
N PHE A 123 0.06 -17.28 -10.69
CA PHE A 123 1.27 -17.53 -9.92
C PHE A 123 1.43 -19.02 -9.56
N VAL A 124 0.38 -19.61 -8.97
CA VAL A 124 0.37 -21.02 -8.57
C VAL A 124 0.54 -21.94 -9.77
N THR A 125 -0.12 -21.64 -10.90
CA THR A 125 0.02 -22.40 -12.16
C THR A 125 1.45 -22.34 -12.69
N ASN A 126 2.07 -21.16 -12.72
CA ASN A 126 3.45 -21.01 -13.19
C ASN A 126 4.45 -21.72 -12.27
N LEU A 127 4.23 -21.66 -10.94
CA LEU A 127 5.05 -22.39 -9.98
C LEU A 127 4.94 -23.92 -10.18
N SER A 128 3.74 -24.45 -10.42
CA SER A 128 3.50 -25.86 -10.76
C SER A 128 4.26 -26.27 -12.04
N GLN A 129 4.23 -25.42 -13.07
CA GLN A 129 4.97 -25.67 -14.31
C GLN A 129 6.50 -25.71 -14.09
N LEU A 130 7.03 -24.88 -13.21
CA LEU A 130 8.47 -24.87 -12.89
C LEU A 130 8.90 -26.06 -12.05
N THR A 131 8.09 -26.45 -11.07
CA THR A 131 8.41 -27.54 -10.13
C THR A 131 7.99 -28.91 -10.64
N GLN A 132 7.10 -28.97 -11.66
CA GLN A 132 6.48 -30.19 -12.19
C GLN A 132 5.72 -30.99 -11.13
N ALA A 133 5.17 -30.30 -10.12
CA ALA A 133 4.34 -30.87 -9.06
C ALA A 133 2.93 -30.31 -9.13
N ASP A 134 1.95 -31.06 -8.64
CA ASP A 134 0.61 -30.52 -8.40
C ASP A 134 0.65 -29.60 -7.16
N ILE A 135 0.06 -28.41 -7.27
CA ILE A 135 0.12 -27.42 -6.20
C ILE A 135 -1.29 -27.08 -5.73
N ALA A 136 -1.49 -27.09 -4.41
CA ALA A 136 -2.67 -26.52 -3.77
C ALA A 136 -2.32 -25.25 -2.98
N ALA A 137 -3.20 -24.24 -3.04
CA ALA A 137 -3.04 -22.95 -2.34
C ALA A 137 -4.40 -22.35 -1.96
N SER A 138 -4.40 -21.51 -0.94
CA SER A 138 -5.62 -20.85 -0.44
C SER A 138 -6.04 -19.66 -1.30
N GLU A 139 -7.34 -19.49 -1.52
CA GLU A 139 -7.94 -18.30 -2.14
C GLU A 139 -8.44 -17.27 -1.12
N ASN A 140 -8.35 -17.58 0.18
CA ASN A 140 -8.83 -16.76 1.29
C ASN A 140 -7.78 -16.65 2.43
N LEU A 141 -8.20 -16.22 3.62
CA LEU A 141 -7.32 -16.15 4.80
C LEU A 141 -7.02 -17.56 5.32
N THR A 142 -5.74 -17.89 5.46
CA THR A 142 -5.27 -19.13 6.09
C THR A 142 -4.94 -18.89 7.55
N GLY A 143 -5.55 -19.65 8.47
CA GLY A 143 -5.28 -19.53 9.91
C GLY A 143 -6.52 -19.58 10.79
N ALA A 144 -6.51 -18.77 11.85
CA ALA A 144 -7.52 -18.76 12.89
C ALA A 144 -8.92 -18.39 12.39
N THR A 145 -9.91 -19.25 12.70
CA THR A 145 -11.31 -19.04 12.31
C THR A 145 -11.92 -17.78 12.95
N GLN A 146 -11.52 -17.42 14.16
CA GLN A 146 -11.95 -16.19 14.82
C GLN A 146 -11.46 -14.91 14.14
N LEU A 147 -10.44 -15.01 13.29
CA LEU A 147 -9.92 -13.93 12.44
C LEU A 147 -10.42 -14.06 10.99
N GLY A 148 -11.40 -14.92 10.73
CA GLY A 148 -11.96 -15.15 9.40
C GLY A 148 -11.15 -16.10 8.54
N GLY A 149 -10.13 -16.76 9.08
CA GLY A 149 -9.28 -17.73 8.39
C GLY A 149 -9.82 -19.16 8.47
N ASP A 150 -9.32 -20.00 7.58
CA ASP A 150 -9.42 -21.45 7.66
C ASP A 150 -8.13 -22.12 7.16
N TRP A 151 -8.13 -23.44 7.00
CA TRP A 151 -6.96 -24.20 6.56
C TRP A 151 -7.23 -24.96 5.25
N ASN A 152 -8.27 -24.58 4.51
CA ASN A 152 -8.55 -25.15 3.21
C ASN A 152 -7.61 -24.55 2.15
N LEU A 153 -7.33 -25.31 1.12
CA LEU A 153 -6.58 -24.88 -0.05
C LEU A 153 -7.51 -25.05 -1.25
N GLU A 154 -8.24 -23.99 -1.59
CA GLU A 154 -9.38 -24.04 -2.51
C GLU A 154 -8.96 -24.21 -3.96
N TYR A 155 -7.77 -23.71 -4.33
CA TYR A 155 -7.25 -23.81 -5.68
C TYR A 155 -6.19 -24.91 -5.79
N ALA A 156 -6.29 -25.73 -6.83
CA ALA A 156 -5.30 -26.76 -7.15
C ALA A 156 -5.01 -26.81 -8.64
N THR A 157 -3.74 -27.03 -9.00
CA THR A 157 -3.30 -27.15 -10.40
C THR A 157 -3.52 -28.56 -10.96
N GLY A 158 -3.69 -29.53 -10.09
CA GLY A 158 -3.94 -30.93 -10.43
C GLY A 158 -4.60 -31.69 -9.29
N LYS A 159 -4.40 -33.01 -9.22
CA LYS A 159 -5.01 -33.86 -8.19
C LYS A 159 -4.15 -33.89 -6.95
N ILE A 160 -4.63 -33.37 -5.86
CA ILE A 160 -3.95 -33.41 -4.57
C ILE A 160 -4.33 -34.70 -3.82
N ASP A 161 -3.36 -35.57 -3.64
CA ASP A 161 -3.51 -36.82 -2.90
C ASP A 161 -2.97 -36.74 -1.46
N THR A 162 -2.28 -35.64 -1.15
CA THR A 162 -1.62 -35.38 0.13
C THR A 162 -2.61 -34.86 1.18
N ARG A 163 -2.42 -35.32 2.42
CA ARG A 163 -3.18 -34.84 3.59
C ARG A 163 -2.47 -33.64 4.24
N LEU A 164 -3.23 -32.87 5.05
CA LEU A 164 -2.64 -31.83 5.89
C LEU A 164 -1.54 -32.42 6.79
N ALA A 165 -0.36 -31.80 6.80
CA ALA A 165 0.77 -32.26 7.60
C ALA A 165 0.66 -31.85 9.08
N ILE A 166 -0.26 -30.94 9.41
CA ILE A 166 -0.50 -30.47 10.79
C ILE A 166 -1.80 -31.04 11.30
N GLN A 167 -1.77 -31.52 12.54
CA GLN A 167 -2.92 -32.13 13.21
C GLN A 167 -4.03 -31.09 13.42
N THR A 168 -5.28 -31.48 13.14
CA THR A 168 -6.45 -30.61 13.27
C THR A 168 -6.58 -29.90 14.62
N PRO A 169 -6.33 -30.54 15.78
CA PRO A 169 -6.40 -29.83 17.07
C PRO A 169 -5.41 -28.65 17.17
N THR A 170 -4.23 -28.76 16.56
CA THR A 170 -3.25 -27.66 16.53
C THR A 170 -3.73 -26.53 15.64
N LEU A 171 -4.27 -26.85 14.46
CA LEU A 171 -4.81 -25.87 13.52
C LEU A 171 -5.99 -25.08 14.16
N LEU A 172 -6.84 -25.74 14.92
CA LEU A 172 -7.96 -25.11 15.63
C LEU A 172 -7.52 -24.21 16.80
N ASN A 173 -6.34 -24.48 17.37
CA ASN A 173 -5.78 -23.71 18.48
C ASN A 173 -4.82 -22.61 18.02
N TYR A 174 -4.52 -22.53 16.75
CA TYR A 174 -3.69 -21.45 16.20
C TYR A 174 -4.49 -20.14 16.22
N GLU A 175 -3.87 -19.08 16.75
CA GLU A 175 -4.55 -17.79 17.00
C GLU A 175 -4.21 -16.72 15.96
N GLY A 176 -3.30 -16.99 15.02
CA GLY A 176 -2.86 -16.06 13.97
C GLY A 176 -3.48 -16.36 12.61
N VAL A 177 -3.19 -15.49 11.66
CA VAL A 177 -3.40 -15.70 10.21
C VAL A 177 -2.08 -15.54 9.47
N LEU A 178 -1.91 -16.28 8.37
CA LEU A 178 -0.67 -16.31 7.59
C LEU A 178 -0.62 -15.17 6.55
N LEU A 179 -0.98 -13.95 6.98
CA LEU A 179 -0.98 -12.76 6.15
C LEU A 179 0.36 -12.04 6.24
N THR A 180 0.91 -11.60 5.11
CA THR A 180 2.16 -10.83 5.10
C THR A 180 2.00 -9.55 5.91
N PRO A 181 2.82 -9.31 6.94
CA PRO A 181 2.73 -8.10 7.74
C PRO A 181 2.94 -6.85 6.89
N ALA A 182 2.14 -5.83 7.14
CA ALA A 182 2.34 -4.53 6.51
C ALA A 182 3.69 -3.91 6.94
N LEU A 183 4.39 -3.27 6.02
CA LEU A 183 5.58 -2.46 6.32
C LEU A 183 5.21 -1.24 7.20
N VAL A 184 4.01 -0.70 6.97
CA VAL A 184 3.37 0.33 7.80
C VAL A 184 1.87 0.04 7.81
N ASP A 185 1.29 0.00 9.01
CA ASP A 185 -0.15 -0.09 9.24
C ASP A 185 -0.54 0.99 10.24
N GLU A 186 -1.27 1.99 9.78
CA GLU A 186 -1.62 3.17 10.58
C GLU A 186 -3.04 3.63 10.25
N SER A 187 -3.95 3.39 11.16
CA SER A 187 -5.36 3.74 10.94
C SER A 187 -5.62 5.24 10.94
N PHE A 188 -4.86 6.02 11.71
CA PHE A 188 -5.13 7.42 12.06
C PHE A 188 -6.50 7.64 12.73
N LYS A 189 -7.22 6.59 13.08
CA LYS A 189 -8.56 6.67 13.67
C LYS A 189 -8.54 6.92 15.17
N ASN A 190 -7.41 6.61 15.80
CA ASN A 190 -7.25 6.64 17.25
C ASN A 190 -6.66 7.96 17.74
N SER A 191 -6.78 8.20 19.03
CA SER A 191 -6.13 9.32 19.73
C SER A 191 -4.61 9.15 19.83
N THR A 192 -4.09 7.96 19.52
CA THR A 192 -2.67 7.61 19.42
C THR A 192 -2.40 6.98 18.06
N LEU A 193 -1.16 7.08 17.59
CA LEU A 193 -0.73 6.35 16.41
C LEU A 193 -0.59 4.87 16.73
N ASP A 194 -0.95 4.01 15.76
CA ASP A 194 -0.96 2.55 15.94
C ASP A 194 0.46 1.98 15.88
N THR A 195 1.35 2.59 15.09
CA THR A 195 2.74 2.19 14.99
C THR A 195 3.57 2.71 16.16
N ALA A 196 4.15 1.79 16.95
CA ALA A 196 4.92 2.12 18.16
C ALA A 196 6.23 2.88 17.91
N THR A 197 6.78 2.82 16.71
CA THR A 197 8.00 3.53 16.28
C THR A 197 7.64 4.78 15.50
N LEU A 198 7.38 5.86 16.23
CA LEU A 198 6.90 7.10 15.65
C LEU A 198 8.07 7.92 15.09
N ASN A 199 8.12 8.09 13.78
CA ASN A 199 9.07 8.99 13.12
C ASN A 199 8.36 9.82 12.05
N TRP A 200 7.29 10.48 12.45
CA TRP A 200 6.55 11.40 11.61
C TRP A 200 7.08 12.82 11.73
N LEU A 201 7.50 13.41 10.61
CA LEU A 201 7.67 14.84 10.48
C LEU A 201 6.33 15.45 10.09
N TYR A 202 6.00 16.61 10.66
CA TYR A 202 4.77 17.32 10.31
C TYR A 202 4.99 18.84 10.33
N GLY A 203 4.16 19.57 9.62
CA GLY A 203 4.23 21.02 9.56
C GLY A 203 3.19 21.63 8.63
N ASN A 204 3.26 22.95 8.46
CA ASN A 204 2.32 23.73 7.62
C ASN A 204 3.02 24.66 6.63
N GLY A 205 4.27 24.38 6.27
CA GLY A 205 5.04 25.21 5.34
C GLY A 205 5.67 26.47 5.95
N LEU A 206 5.33 26.84 7.17
CA LEU A 206 6.00 27.92 7.91
C LEU A 206 7.38 27.42 8.38
N ALA A 207 8.35 28.35 8.45
CA ALA A 207 9.70 27.99 8.87
C ALA A 207 9.76 27.51 10.34
N ASN A 208 8.92 28.07 11.20
CA ASN A 208 8.83 27.74 12.63
C ASN A 208 7.34 27.80 13.05
N PRO A 209 6.54 26.77 12.76
CA PRO A 209 5.13 26.78 13.12
C PRO A 209 4.97 26.73 14.64
N THR A 210 4.03 27.53 15.14
CA THR A 210 3.65 27.54 16.55
C THR A 210 2.46 26.60 16.78
N PRO A 211 2.18 26.16 18.04
CA PRO A 211 1.03 25.33 18.35
C PRO A 211 -0.34 25.96 18.02
N SER A 212 -0.41 27.29 17.84
CA SER A 212 -1.62 28.01 17.41
C SER A 212 -1.85 27.95 15.91
N ASP A 213 -0.83 27.62 15.13
CA ASP A 213 -0.96 27.49 13.68
C ASP A 213 -1.72 26.21 13.30
N ASN A 214 -2.37 26.23 12.16
CA ASN A 214 -3.04 25.03 11.63
C ASN A 214 -2.00 24.02 11.16
N LEU A 215 -1.65 23.11 12.06
CA LEU A 215 -0.82 21.95 11.79
C LEU A 215 -1.72 20.76 11.44
N PRO A 216 -1.24 19.77 10.69
CA PRO A 216 -1.89 18.46 10.61
C PRO A 216 -2.13 17.89 12.00
N PHE A 217 -3.25 17.20 12.19
CA PHE A 217 -3.61 16.65 13.49
C PHE A 217 -4.50 15.39 13.39
N LEU A 218 -4.44 14.55 14.42
CA LEU A 218 -5.38 13.46 14.60
C LEU A 218 -6.71 14.01 15.15
N THR A 219 -7.80 13.74 14.46
CA THR A 219 -9.12 14.29 14.81
C THR A 219 -9.72 13.68 16.08
N ALA A 220 -9.28 12.49 16.49
CA ALA A 220 -9.68 11.84 17.73
C ALA A 220 -8.81 12.24 18.95
N ARG A 221 -7.74 13.04 18.76
CA ARG A 221 -6.78 13.39 19.83
C ARG A 221 -6.99 14.81 20.33
N THR A 222 -7.02 15.00 21.64
CA THR A 222 -7.13 16.31 22.29
C THR A 222 -5.79 16.95 22.66
N ASP A 223 -4.74 16.14 22.86
CA ASP A 223 -3.44 16.61 23.30
C ASP A 223 -2.64 17.16 22.12
N ARG A 224 -2.34 18.46 22.17
CA ARG A 224 -1.49 19.15 21.18
C ARG A 224 0.00 19.07 21.47
N THR A 225 0.41 18.64 22.65
CA THR A 225 1.82 18.42 22.90
C THR A 225 2.24 17.23 22.05
N ALA A 226 3.08 17.50 21.05
CA ALA A 226 3.60 16.45 20.21
C ALA A 226 4.31 15.41 21.08
N GLN A 227 3.89 14.17 20.99
CA GLN A 227 4.78 13.06 21.38
C GLN A 227 6.02 13.18 20.48
N THR A 228 7.21 12.97 21.02
CA THR A 228 8.42 12.91 20.22
C THR A 228 8.21 11.94 19.05
N GLY A 229 8.22 12.46 17.83
CA GLY A 229 7.94 11.68 16.61
C GLY A 229 6.47 11.40 16.30
N GLY A 230 5.52 11.98 17.03
CA GLY A 230 4.07 11.80 16.83
C GLY A 230 3.34 13.01 16.28
N ILE A 231 2.17 12.78 15.68
CA ILE A 231 1.29 13.82 15.13
C ILE A 231 0.46 14.45 16.25
N PRO A 232 0.29 15.79 16.29
CA PRO A 232 -0.50 16.44 17.33
C PRO A 232 -2.00 16.17 17.20
N GLY A 233 -2.74 16.48 18.25
CA GLY A 233 -4.20 16.48 18.24
C GLY A 233 -4.82 17.81 17.80
N VAL A 234 -6.14 17.89 17.95
CA VAL A 234 -6.99 19.02 17.52
C VAL A 234 -6.45 20.38 18.02
N PRO A 235 -6.46 21.42 17.18
CA PRO A 235 -6.09 22.78 17.55
C PRO A 235 -6.85 23.29 18.80
N THR A 236 -6.11 23.81 19.78
CA THR A 236 -6.69 24.33 21.01
C THR A 236 -7.51 25.60 20.73
N GLY A 237 -8.80 25.52 21.03
CA GLY A 237 -9.58 26.69 21.44
C GLY A 237 -9.75 26.66 22.97
N THR A 238 -10.64 27.48 23.54
CA THR A 238 -10.90 27.54 24.97
C THR A 238 -11.44 26.24 25.59
N ASN A 239 -11.77 25.22 24.78
CA ASN A 239 -12.12 23.84 25.17
C ASN A 239 -11.70 22.86 24.07
N PRO A 240 -10.57 22.19 24.20
CA PRO A 240 -10.16 21.17 23.24
C PRO A 240 -11.05 19.92 23.41
N THR A 241 -12.08 19.81 22.60
CA THR A 241 -12.85 18.58 22.43
C THR A 241 -12.34 17.89 21.18
N PRO A 242 -12.07 16.56 21.20
CA PRO A 242 -11.79 15.85 19.96
C PRO A 242 -12.97 16.04 19.00
N ILE A 243 -12.69 16.21 17.72
CA ILE A 243 -13.74 16.29 16.69
C ILE A 243 -14.44 14.95 16.58
N ASP A 244 -13.67 13.85 16.70
CA ASP A 244 -14.14 12.46 16.60
C ASP A 244 -13.89 11.68 17.89
N SER A 245 -14.64 10.61 18.06
CA SER A 245 -14.37 9.62 19.09
C SER A 245 -13.15 8.77 18.71
N ASP A 246 -12.49 8.20 19.69
CA ASP A 246 -11.42 7.21 19.50
C ASP A 246 -11.94 6.05 18.65
N GLY A 247 -11.16 5.63 17.65
CA GLY A 247 -11.55 4.61 16.68
C GLY A 247 -12.32 5.13 15.45
N THR A 248 -12.77 6.40 15.44
CA THR A 248 -13.54 6.98 14.31
C THR A 248 -12.88 8.20 13.67
N GLY A 249 -11.65 8.53 14.08
CA GLY A 249 -10.92 9.69 13.63
C GLY A 249 -10.28 9.56 12.24
N ALA A 250 -9.47 10.56 11.92
CA ALA A 250 -8.63 10.61 10.73
C ALA A 250 -7.44 11.55 10.97
N LEU A 251 -6.45 11.50 10.08
CA LEU A 251 -5.42 12.52 9.97
C LEU A 251 -5.95 13.67 9.10
N ARG A 252 -6.16 14.85 9.70
CA ARG A 252 -6.58 16.06 9.00
C ARG A 252 -5.37 16.91 8.63
N LEU A 253 -5.24 17.20 7.34
CA LEU A 253 -4.14 18.01 6.79
C LEU A 253 -4.52 19.47 6.61
N THR A 254 -5.77 19.76 6.23
CA THR A 254 -6.33 21.12 6.13
C THR A 254 -7.71 21.20 6.75
N SER A 255 -8.08 22.40 7.19
CA SER A 255 -9.37 22.72 7.80
C SER A 255 -10.01 23.92 7.10
N VAL A 256 -11.33 24.00 7.14
CA VAL A 256 -12.09 25.14 6.61
C VAL A 256 -12.54 26.12 7.69
N LYS A 257 -12.46 25.69 8.95
CA LYS A 257 -12.77 26.51 10.13
C LYS A 257 -11.78 26.19 11.26
N ASN A 258 -11.48 27.21 12.05
CA ASN A 258 -10.75 27.02 13.31
C ASN A 258 -11.70 26.54 14.44
N ALA A 259 -11.15 26.28 15.61
CA ALA A 259 -11.91 25.86 16.79
C ALA A 259 -13.01 26.86 17.24
N SER A 260 -12.87 28.14 16.89
CA SER A 260 -13.86 29.17 17.16
C SER A 260 -14.93 29.30 16.06
N GLY A 261 -14.90 28.44 15.03
CA GLY A 261 -15.84 28.49 13.90
C GLY A 261 -15.52 29.54 12.84
N THR A 262 -14.40 30.28 12.95
CA THR A 262 -13.95 31.25 11.95
C THR A 262 -13.47 30.52 10.69
N SER A 263 -13.92 30.99 9.53
CA SER A 263 -13.48 30.43 8.23
C SER A 263 -11.98 30.61 8.02
N LEU A 264 -11.36 29.58 7.50
CA LEU A 264 -9.94 29.50 7.19
C LEU A 264 -9.75 29.41 5.67
N THR A 265 -8.76 30.13 5.17
CA THR A 265 -8.27 30.09 3.79
C THR A 265 -6.75 29.95 3.81
N ASN A 266 -6.14 29.63 2.66
CA ASN A 266 -4.68 29.51 2.51
C ASN A 266 -4.05 28.59 3.56
N GLN A 267 -4.70 27.46 3.81
CA GLN A 267 -4.20 26.42 4.70
C GLN A 267 -3.19 25.54 3.98
N SER A 268 -2.27 24.99 4.74
CA SER A 268 -1.34 23.99 4.27
C SER A 268 -0.95 23.05 5.41
N GLY A 269 -0.77 21.79 5.10
CA GLY A 269 -0.34 20.80 6.08
C GLY A 269 0.41 19.66 5.40
N PHE A 270 1.41 19.08 6.08
CA PHE A 270 2.11 17.89 5.60
C PHE A 270 2.47 16.97 6.75
N VAL A 271 2.57 15.69 6.41
CA VAL A 271 3.20 14.66 7.24
C VAL A 271 4.16 13.84 6.38
N ILE A 272 5.28 13.43 6.93
CA ILE A 272 6.27 12.57 6.27
C ILE A 272 6.65 11.45 7.24
N TYR A 273 6.44 10.21 6.82
CA TYR A 273 6.99 9.04 7.50
C TYR A 273 8.48 8.96 7.18
N ASN A 274 9.33 9.30 8.17
CA ASN A 274 10.76 9.54 7.96
C ASN A 274 11.63 8.29 8.16
N THR A 275 11.03 7.13 8.43
CA THR A 275 11.73 5.85 8.44
C THR A 275 11.78 5.28 7.02
N PRO A 276 12.96 4.92 6.49
CA PRO A 276 13.04 4.28 5.18
C PRO A 276 12.36 2.91 5.20
N ILE A 277 11.53 2.64 4.19
CA ILE A 277 10.91 1.35 3.90
C ILE A 277 11.52 0.74 2.65
N SER A 278 11.74 -0.58 2.64
CA SER A 278 12.31 -1.28 1.49
C SER A 278 11.33 -1.28 0.30
N SER A 279 11.85 -1.08 -0.90
CA SER A 279 11.12 -1.15 -2.17
C SER A 279 11.65 -2.24 -3.10
N THR A 280 12.52 -3.10 -2.59
CA THR A 280 13.18 -4.16 -3.40
C THR A 280 12.23 -5.22 -3.92
N SER A 281 11.05 -5.37 -3.31
CA SER A 281 9.94 -6.20 -3.79
C SER A 281 8.82 -5.38 -4.44
N GLY A 282 9.02 -4.08 -4.67
CA GLY A 282 7.96 -3.14 -5.02
C GLY A 282 7.11 -2.76 -3.82
N LEU A 283 6.16 -1.86 -4.01
CA LEU A 283 5.30 -1.33 -2.96
C LEU A 283 3.84 -1.29 -3.39
N THR A 284 2.95 -1.62 -2.47
CA THR A 284 1.51 -1.31 -2.53
C THR A 284 1.18 -0.37 -1.38
N ILE A 285 0.58 0.76 -1.67
CA ILE A 285 0.15 1.76 -0.69
C ILE A 285 -1.35 1.93 -0.81
N LEU A 286 -2.04 1.84 0.31
CA LEU A 286 -3.48 1.95 0.41
C LEU A 286 -3.84 2.96 1.46
N PHE A 287 -4.89 3.73 1.22
CA PHE A 287 -5.45 4.63 2.21
C PHE A 287 -6.87 5.06 1.82
N ASP A 288 -7.64 5.46 2.83
CA ASP A 288 -8.87 6.19 2.62
C ASP A 288 -8.57 7.68 2.47
N TYR A 289 -9.14 8.27 1.45
CA TYR A 289 -9.02 9.68 1.11
C TYR A 289 -10.37 10.36 1.29
N TYR A 290 -10.37 11.53 1.94
CA TYR A 290 -11.57 12.33 2.15
C TYR A 290 -11.31 13.78 1.76
N SER A 291 -12.24 14.34 0.97
CA SER A 291 -12.28 15.75 0.62
C SER A 291 -13.72 16.27 0.69
N TYR A 292 -14.01 17.26 1.57
CA TYR A 292 -15.36 17.71 1.83
C TYR A 292 -15.44 19.05 2.55
N GLY A 293 -16.66 19.60 2.67
CA GLY A 293 -17.01 20.68 3.60
C GLY A 293 -16.49 22.08 3.24
N GLY A 294 -15.80 22.20 2.13
CA GLY A 294 -15.20 23.44 1.69
C GLY A 294 -16.11 24.35 0.87
N THR A 295 -15.56 25.47 0.46
CA THR A 295 -16.24 26.48 -0.35
C THR A 295 -15.48 26.71 -1.65
N ALA A 296 -16.20 26.64 -2.76
CA ALA A 296 -15.66 26.97 -4.06
C ALA A 296 -15.38 28.49 -4.17
N ASP A 297 -14.43 28.83 -5.01
CA ASP A 297 -14.18 30.22 -5.40
C ASP A 297 -15.09 30.65 -6.57
N ALA A 298 -14.79 31.80 -7.16
CA ALA A 298 -15.53 32.33 -8.30
C ALA A 298 -15.49 31.44 -9.56
N THR A 299 -14.57 30.46 -9.61
CA THR A 299 -14.44 29.49 -10.72
C THR A 299 -15.30 28.25 -10.49
N THR A 300 -16.00 28.15 -9.39
CA THR A 300 -16.79 26.99 -8.94
C THR A 300 -15.99 25.77 -8.49
N ASN A 301 -14.65 25.87 -8.46
CA ASN A 301 -13.78 24.81 -7.99
C ASN A 301 -13.48 24.96 -6.51
N LYS A 302 -13.42 23.85 -5.78
CA LYS A 302 -12.85 23.78 -4.45
C LYS A 302 -11.32 23.66 -4.55
N GLY A 303 -10.62 23.48 -3.50
CA GLY A 303 -9.17 23.32 -3.63
C GLY A 303 -8.34 23.55 -2.38
N ASP A 304 -7.00 23.48 -2.55
CA ASP A 304 -6.30 23.18 -3.82
C ASP A 304 -6.28 21.64 -4.10
N GLY A 305 -6.16 20.82 -3.06
CA GLY A 305 -6.11 19.37 -3.14
C GLY A 305 -5.10 18.74 -2.17
N LEU A 306 -4.85 17.45 -2.34
CA LEU A 306 -3.93 16.63 -1.56
C LEU A 306 -2.90 15.97 -2.48
N SER A 307 -1.68 15.73 -2.00
CA SER A 307 -0.71 14.85 -2.65
C SER A 307 -0.24 13.74 -1.73
N PHE A 308 -0.03 12.56 -2.30
CA PHE A 308 0.84 11.51 -1.79
C PHE A 308 2.18 11.56 -2.51
N PHE A 309 3.28 11.29 -1.83
CA PHE A 309 4.59 11.29 -2.48
C PHE A 309 5.56 10.29 -1.87
N LEU A 310 6.47 9.79 -2.72
CA LEU A 310 7.64 9.01 -2.33
C LEU A 310 8.91 9.88 -2.41
N ILE A 311 9.79 9.67 -1.45
CA ILE A 311 11.08 10.35 -1.32
C ILE A 311 12.17 9.27 -1.31
N ASP A 312 13.29 9.49 -2.01
CA ASP A 312 14.46 8.63 -1.91
C ASP A 312 14.86 8.45 -0.44
N GLY A 313 14.83 7.20 0.04
CA GLY A 313 15.05 6.86 1.45
C GLY A 313 16.40 7.29 2.01
N SER A 314 17.39 7.54 1.14
CA SER A 314 18.71 8.08 1.52
C SER A 314 18.68 9.57 1.87
N LYS A 315 17.59 10.29 1.55
CA LYS A 315 17.45 11.72 1.77
C LYS A 315 16.83 12.03 3.12
N SER A 316 17.08 13.24 3.59
CA SER A 316 16.58 13.74 4.88
C SER A 316 15.72 14.99 4.65
N PRO A 317 14.47 14.82 4.21
CA PRO A 317 13.57 15.96 4.08
C PRO A 317 13.30 16.54 5.46
N ILE A 318 13.20 17.87 5.55
CA ILE A 318 12.85 18.59 6.77
C ILE A 318 11.50 19.27 6.69
N LYS A 319 10.95 19.39 5.49
CA LYS A 319 9.66 20.00 5.18
C LYS A 319 9.15 19.52 3.83
N ALA A 320 7.87 19.73 3.56
CA ALA A 320 7.30 19.53 2.24
C ALA A 320 7.81 20.59 1.22
N GLY A 321 7.47 20.38 -0.05
CA GLY A 321 7.68 21.33 -1.13
C GLY A 321 6.75 22.54 -1.06
N ALA A 322 6.58 23.24 -2.18
CA ALA A 322 5.70 24.42 -2.23
C ALA A 322 4.22 24.03 -2.10
N PHE A 323 3.47 24.85 -1.39
CA PHE A 323 2.02 24.72 -1.23
C PHE A 323 1.23 25.44 -2.32
N GLY A 324 -0.09 25.50 -2.17
CA GLY A 324 -0.99 25.92 -3.24
C GLY A 324 -1.04 24.86 -4.32
N GLY A 325 -1.15 25.24 -5.56
CA GLY A 325 -1.21 24.30 -6.69
C GLY A 325 -0.02 23.34 -6.85
N SER A 326 1.04 23.47 -6.04
CA SER A 326 2.16 22.50 -6.00
C SER A 326 1.93 21.37 -4.99
N LEU A 327 0.86 21.44 -4.22
CA LEU A 327 0.36 20.43 -3.28
C LEU A 327 1.44 19.88 -2.32
N GLY A 328 2.43 20.71 -1.93
CA GLY A 328 3.51 20.30 -1.02
C GLY A 328 4.55 19.36 -1.61
N TYR A 329 4.46 18.98 -2.87
CA TYR A 329 5.44 18.13 -3.56
C TYR A 329 6.39 18.92 -4.47
N ALA A 330 5.85 19.57 -5.47
CA ALA A 330 6.65 20.28 -6.47
C ALA A 330 7.09 21.67 -5.99
N GLN A 331 7.94 22.32 -6.78
CA GLN A 331 8.33 23.71 -6.56
C GLN A 331 7.25 24.68 -7.03
N ASN A 332 7.29 25.90 -6.51
CA ASN A 332 6.55 27.03 -7.04
C ASN A 332 7.51 28.10 -7.51
N ARG A 333 7.60 28.24 -8.83
CA ARG A 333 8.55 29.16 -9.47
C ARG A 333 8.23 30.63 -9.15
N ASN A 334 6.95 31.00 -9.04
CA ASN A 334 6.55 32.38 -8.81
C ASN A 334 6.91 32.87 -7.40
N SER A 335 6.73 32.01 -6.40
CA SER A 335 7.11 32.33 -5.02
C SER A 335 8.59 32.08 -4.73
N GLY A 336 9.33 31.46 -5.66
CA GLY A 336 10.70 31.05 -5.43
C GLY A 336 10.83 29.92 -4.40
N THR A 337 9.76 29.17 -4.15
CA THR A 337 9.75 28.07 -3.17
C THR A 337 10.14 26.75 -3.87
N ASP A 338 11.06 26.03 -3.25
CA ASP A 338 11.55 24.75 -3.75
C ASP A 338 10.53 23.62 -3.54
N GLY A 339 10.67 22.54 -4.30
CA GLY A 339 9.97 21.29 -4.07
C GLY A 339 10.56 20.49 -2.92
N ILE A 340 10.00 19.33 -2.63
CA ILE A 340 10.46 18.48 -1.52
C ILE A 340 11.83 17.88 -1.83
N ALA A 341 12.76 17.99 -0.89
CA ALA A 341 14.11 17.45 -1.05
C ALA A 341 14.08 15.92 -1.18
N GLY A 342 14.68 15.41 -2.27
CA GLY A 342 14.73 13.98 -2.55
C GLY A 342 13.43 13.39 -3.09
N GLY A 343 12.44 14.20 -3.46
CA GLY A 343 11.20 13.72 -4.05
C GLY A 343 11.47 12.83 -5.26
N TYR A 344 10.84 11.65 -5.31
CA TYR A 344 10.96 10.68 -6.40
C TYR A 344 9.73 10.66 -7.29
N VAL A 345 8.56 10.59 -6.72
CA VAL A 345 7.28 10.69 -7.41
C VAL A 345 6.26 11.39 -6.52
N GLY A 346 5.48 12.30 -7.09
CA GLY A 346 4.34 12.95 -6.45
C GLY A 346 3.07 12.66 -7.22
N ILE A 347 2.04 12.28 -6.50
CA ILE A 347 0.70 11.97 -6.97
C ILE A 347 -0.23 13.02 -6.40
N GLY A 348 -0.68 13.96 -7.19
CA GLY A 348 -1.59 15.02 -6.79
C GLY A 348 -3.04 14.67 -7.10
N PHE A 349 -3.87 14.66 -6.07
CA PHE A 349 -5.34 14.67 -6.15
C PHE A 349 -5.73 16.15 -6.18
N ASP A 350 -5.82 16.69 -7.39
CA ASP A 350 -5.82 18.14 -7.67
C ASP A 350 -7.22 18.63 -7.98
N GLU A 351 -7.91 19.13 -6.95
CA GLU A 351 -9.27 19.64 -7.04
C GLU A 351 -9.34 20.92 -7.89
N TYR A 352 -8.37 21.82 -7.70
CA TYR A 352 -8.32 23.09 -8.42
C TYR A 352 -7.68 22.99 -9.81
N GLY A 353 -6.82 21.98 -10.03
CA GLY A 353 -6.22 21.66 -11.32
C GLY A 353 -4.87 22.31 -11.61
N ASN A 354 -4.25 22.97 -10.65
CA ASN A 354 -2.97 23.66 -10.86
C ASN A 354 -1.76 22.71 -10.88
N PHE A 355 -1.84 21.56 -10.21
CA PHE A 355 -0.73 20.60 -10.14
C PHE A 355 -0.42 19.98 -11.50
N ALA A 356 -1.41 19.91 -12.39
CA ALA A 356 -1.25 19.45 -13.76
C ALA A 356 -0.57 20.49 -14.66
N THR A 357 -0.52 21.78 -14.26
CA THR A 357 -0.10 22.86 -15.15
C THR A 357 1.38 23.17 -15.04
N GLU A 358 1.95 23.60 -16.17
CA GLU A 358 3.29 24.19 -16.22
C GLU A 358 3.24 25.73 -16.19
N VAL A 359 2.11 26.32 -16.61
CA VAL A 359 2.01 27.77 -16.87
C VAL A 359 0.71 28.32 -16.31
N ASN A 360 0.80 29.45 -15.60
CA ASN A 360 -0.37 30.23 -15.20
C ASN A 360 -1.12 30.77 -16.43
N SER A 361 -2.44 30.59 -16.44
CA SER A 361 -3.31 31.03 -17.54
C SER A 361 -3.26 32.52 -17.84
N SER A 362 -2.90 33.36 -16.87
CA SER A 362 -2.96 34.82 -16.99
C SER A 362 -1.68 35.46 -17.51
N ASN A 363 -0.49 34.88 -17.27
CA ASN A 363 0.77 35.57 -17.50
C ASN A 363 1.86 34.72 -18.16
N ASN A 364 1.58 33.55 -18.71
CA ASN A 364 2.61 32.64 -19.25
C ASN A 364 3.70 32.27 -18.21
N THR A 365 3.43 32.42 -16.93
CA THR A 365 4.40 32.20 -15.85
C THR A 365 4.21 30.78 -15.31
N ILE A 366 5.27 30.01 -15.29
CA ILE A 366 5.27 28.62 -14.79
C ILE A 366 5.00 28.66 -13.30
N ARG A 367 3.87 28.08 -12.84
CA ARG A 367 3.53 27.98 -11.41
C ARG A 367 4.14 26.74 -10.78
N VAL A 368 3.86 25.60 -11.38
CA VAL A 368 4.39 24.32 -10.96
C VAL A 368 5.43 23.94 -12.01
N GLY A 369 6.68 23.87 -11.63
CA GLY A 369 7.75 23.71 -12.59
C GLY A 369 7.89 22.26 -13.07
N GLY A 370 8.64 22.10 -14.10
CA GLY A 370 8.97 20.85 -14.74
C GLY A 370 8.44 20.82 -16.15
N SER A 371 9.25 21.32 -17.08
CA SER A 371 9.02 21.08 -18.51
C SER A 371 8.95 19.58 -18.76
N PRO A 372 8.11 19.09 -19.69
CA PRO A 372 8.23 17.73 -20.17
C PRO A 372 9.67 17.45 -20.57
N LEU A 373 10.13 16.23 -20.37
CA LEU A 373 11.47 15.79 -20.76
C LEU A 373 11.79 16.32 -22.15
N THR A 374 12.85 17.12 -22.26
CA THR A 374 13.24 17.76 -23.53
C THR A 374 13.38 16.70 -24.62
N GLY A 375 12.49 16.75 -25.61
CA GLY A 375 12.50 15.86 -26.77
C GLY A 375 11.22 15.09 -27.02
N ASP A 376 10.30 14.97 -26.05
CA ASP A 376 9.00 14.33 -26.30
C ASP A 376 8.00 15.33 -26.87
N THR A 377 7.88 15.33 -28.21
CA THR A 377 6.91 16.16 -28.93
C THR A 377 5.49 15.59 -28.90
N SER A 378 5.30 14.39 -28.36
CA SER A 378 3.99 13.74 -28.24
C SER A 378 3.20 14.24 -27.02
N ILE A 379 3.90 14.81 -26.01
CA ILE A 379 3.25 15.44 -24.87
C ILE A 379 2.69 16.79 -25.34
N PRO A 380 1.39 17.00 -25.25
CA PRO A 380 0.82 18.30 -25.64
C PRO A 380 1.49 19.39 -24.81
N LYS A 381 2.07 20.41 -25.45
CA LYS A 381 2.50 21.69 -24.83
C LYS A 381 1.35 22.42 -24.12
N LYS A 382 0.36 21.71 -23.60
CA LYS A 382 -1.03 22.16 -23.53
C LYS A 382 -1.64 22.21 -22.15
N LEU A 383 -0.97 21.81 -21.10
CA LEU A 383 -1.59 22.08 -19.81
C LEU A 383 -1.27 23.51 -19.39
N LYS A 384 -1.72 24.47 -20.22
CA LYS A 384 -1.69 25.91 -19.91
C LYS A 384 -2.83 26.33 -19.00
N LEU A 385 -3.86 25.51 -18.89
CA LEU A 385 -5.04 25.74 -18.09
C LEU A 385 -5.10 24.74 -16.94
N PRO A 386 -5.62 25.14 -15.79
CA PRO A 386 -5.95 24.20 -14.72
C PRO A 386 -6.78 23.03 -15.25
N VAL A 387 -6.55 21.84 -14.73
CA VAL A 387 -7.35 20.65 -14.97
C VAL A 387 -7.99 20.24 -13.64
N PRO A 388 -9.11 20.87 -13.26
CA PRO A 388 -9.79 20.56 -12.01
C PRO A 388 -10.21 19.09 -11.94
N ASP A 389 -10.37 18.56 -10.75
CA ASP A 389 -10.75 17.17 -10.50
C ASP A 389 -9.85 16.19 -11.27
N SER A 390 -8.56 16.32 -11.09
CA SER A 390 -7.59 15.48 -11.79
C SER A 390 -6.60 14.80 -10.86
N ILE A 391 -6.11 13.63 -11.29
CA ILE A 391 -4.97 12.98 -10.67
C ILE A 391 -3.77 13.16 -11.58
N THR A 392 -2.73 13.77 -11.05
CA THR A 392 -1.52 14.11 -11.81
C THR A 392 -0.29 13.50 -11.18
N ILE A 393 0.53 12.85 -12.00
CA ILE A 393 1.82 12.26 -11.62
C ILE A 393 2.94 13.19 -12.01
N ARG A 394 3.83 13.52 -11.06
CA ARG A 394 5.07 14.26 -11.28
C ARG A 394 6.29 13.43 -10.87
N GLY A 395 7.37 13.58 -11.62
CA GLY A 395 8.65 12.90 -11.41
C GLY A 395 9.51 13.54 -10.33
N LYS A 396 10.78 13.10 -10.28
CA LYS A 396 11.71 13.40 -9.21
C LYS A 396 12.29 14.81 -9.20
N GLU A 397 12.91 15.15 -8.08
CA GLU A 397 13.89 16.22 -8.00
C GLU A 397 15.07 15.94 -8.95
N ILE A 398 15.29 16.82 -9.93
CA ILE A 398 16.40 16.66 -10.90
C ILE A 398 17.64 17.42 -10.43
N VAL A 399 17.44 18.58 -9.81
CA VAL A 399 18.52 19.44 -9.34
C VAL A 399 18.38 19.65 -7.84
N PRO A 400 19.48 19.51 -7.05
CA PRO A 400 19.43 19.75 -5.61
C PRO A 400 18.86 21.12 -5.24
N VAL A 401 18.11 21.18 -4.14
CA VAL A 401 17.40 22.38 -3.65
C VAL A 401 18.26 23.64 -3.65
N ALA A 402 19.53 23.54 -3.29
CA ALA A 402 20.44 24.68 -3.20
C ALA A 402 20.81 25.32 -4.57
N THR A 403 20.60 24.61 -5.67
CA THR A 403 20.97 25.04 -7.03
C THR A 403 19.81 24.89 -8.00
N GLN A 404 18.60 24.77 -7.51
CA GLN A 404 17.44 24.33 -8.27
C GLN A 404 17.12 25.23 -9.46
N ASP A 405 17.27 24.69 -10.66
CA ASP A 405 16.56 25.19 -11.82
C ASP A 405 15.10 24.71 -11.71
N ARG A 406 14.24 25.60 -11.23
CA ARG A 406 12.81 25.34 -11.06
C ARG A 406 12.06 25.10 -12.36
N THR A 407 12.78 24.96 -13.49
CA THR A 407 12.18 24.65 -14.80
C THR A 407 12.25 23.17 -15.16
N THR A 408 13.11 22.39 -14.51
CA THR A 408 13.40 21.00 -14.89
C THR A 408 13.04 19.97 -13.82
N SER A 409 13.09 20.34 -12.54
CA SER A 409 12.76 19.43 -11.43
C SER A 409 11.26 19.14 -11.35
N TYR A 410 10.90 17.98 -10.87
CA TYR A 410 9.52 17.47 -10.69
C TYR A 410 8.71 17.52 -12.01
N PRO A 411 9.23 16.93 -13.10
CA PRO A 411 8.58 16.99 -14.41
C PRO A 411 7.18 16.39 -14.34
N TRP A 412 6.28 16.98 -15.16
CA TRP A 412 4.97 16.37 -15.38
C TRP A 412 5.15 15.05 -16.15
N ILE A 413 4.44 14.00 -15.72
CA ILE A 413 4.46 12.67 -16.35
C ILE A 413 3.11 12.37 -16.99
N ALA A 414 2.04 12.44 -16.22
CA ALA A 414 0.69 12.11 -16.69
C ALA A 414 -0.38 12.84 -15.88
N THR A 415 -1.55 13.03 -16.49
CA THR A 415 -2.76 13.54 -15.83
C THR A 415 -3.98 12.76 -16.30
N TYR A 416 -4.83 12.38 -15.36
CA TYR A 416 -6.12 11.74 -15.60
C TYR A 416 -7.24 12.63 -15.06
N ASN A 417 -8.29 12.85 -15.89
CA ASN A 417 -9.47 13.60 -15.46
C ASN A 417 -10.44 12.65 -14.74
N THR A 418 -10.70 12.90 -13.48
CA THR A 418 -11.47 12.02 -12.60
C THR A 418 -12.98 12.04 -12.88
N ASN A 419 -13.48 13.01 -13.66
CA ASN A 419 -14.86 13.00 -14.12
C ASN A 419 -15.20 11.80 -15.04
N THR A 420 -14.19 11.04 -15.47
CA THR A 420 -14.33 9.83 -16.27
C THR A 420 -14.13 8.54 -15.47
N LEU A 421 -14.01 8.63 -14.13
CA LEU A 421 -13.89 7.46 -13.26
C LEU A 421 -15.13 6.55 -13.33
N PRO A 422 -14.99 5.25 -13.00
CA PRO A 422 -16.08 4.31 -12.95
C PRO A 422 -17.27 4.80 -12.09
N THR A 423 -18.45 4.30 -12.37
CA THR A 423 -19.69 4.67 -11.68
C THR A 423 -19.55 4.42 -10.17
N GLY A 424 -19.78 5.46 -9.37
CA GLY A 424 -19.67 5.43 -7.91
C GLY A 424 -18.57 6.35 -7.35
N VAL A 425 -17.59 6.71 -8.17
CA VAL A 425 -16.51 7.65 -7.81
C VAL A 425 -16.63 8.89 -8.70
N ASN A 426 -17.50 9.82 -8.34
CA ASN A 426 -17.69 11.06 -9.11
C ASN A 426 -16.67 12.10 -8.64
N GLY A 427 -15.53 12.17 -9.34
CA GLY A 427 -14.48 13.12 -9.04
C GLY A 427 -13.68 12.79 -7.75
N ILE A 428 -12.73 13.64 -7.42
CA ILE A 428 -11.93 13.55 -6.19
C ILE A 428 -12.57 14.31 -5.03
N ASP A 429 -13.44 15.26 -5.32
CA ASP A 429 -14.24 15.98 -4.33
C ASP A 429 -15.39 15.13 -3.81
N GLY A 430 -15.70 15.24 -2.53
CA GLY A 430 -16.98 14.80 -1.99
C GLY A 430 -18.15 15.66 -2.51
N PRO A 431 -19.40 15.18 -2.38
CA PRO A 431 -20.58 15.93 -2.78
C PRO A 431 -20.55 17.37 -2.22
N SER A 432 -21.06 18.32 -2.99
CA SER A 432 -21.05 19.75 -2.59
C SER A 432 -21.86 20.02 -1.31
N THR A 433 -22.77 19.14 -0.95
CA THR A 433 -23.60 19.18 0.27
C THR A 433 -22.93 18.48 1.46
N ALA A 434 -21.83 17.75 1.25
CA ALA A 434 -21.16 17.02 2.31
C ALA A 434 -20.52 17.98 3.32
N THR A 435 -20.75 17.70 4.58
CA THR A 435 -20.22 18.43 5.73
C THR A 435 -19.43 17.55 6.69
N ASN A 436 -19.50 16.22 6.47
CA ASN A 436 -18.86 15.23 7.30
C ASN A 436 -18.19 14.15 6.44
N ARG A 437 -17.12 13.53 6.94
CA ARG A 437 -16.42 12.42 6.27
C ARG A 437 -17.31 11.20 6.07
N THR A 438 -18.27 10.97 6.98
CA THR A 438 -19.23 9.85 6.91
C THR A 438 -20.41 10.09 5.97
N ASP A 439 -20.50 11.26 5.33
CA ASP A 439 -21.56 11.52 4.36
C ASP A 439 -21.33 10.66 3.11
N THR A 440 -22.43 10.15 2.55
CA THR A 440 -22.38 9.27 1.36
C THR A 440 -21.60 9.93 0.22
N GLY A 441 -20.64 9.20 -0.34
CA GLY A 441 -19.84 9.63 -1.49
C GLY A 441 -18.68 10.56 -1.14
N VAL A 442 -18.30 10.69 0.12
CA VAL A 442 -17.10 11.44 0.55
C VAL A 442 -15.85 10.55 0.54
N GLU A 443 -15.97 9.34 1.06
CA GLU A 443 -14.85 8.40 1.13
C GLU A 443 -14.41 7.93 -0.26
N ARG A 444 -13.10 7.84 -0.46
CA ARG A 444 -12.43 7.23 -1.62
C ARG A 444 -11.37 6.28 -1.11
N LYS A 445 -11.39 5.03 -1.58
CA LYS A 445 -10.31 4.09 -1.29
C LYS A 445 -9.30 4.15 -2.43
N VAL A 446 -8.07 4.43 -2.09
CA VAL A 446 -6.99 4.64 -3.07
C VAL A 446 -5.95 3.55 -2.91
N GLY A 447 -5.57 2.94 -4.03
CA GLY A 447 -4.44 2.03 -4.09
C GLY A 447 -3.39 2.50 -5.09
N ILE A 448 -2.14 2.48 -4.66
CA ILE A 448 -0.97 2.86 -5.47
C ILE A 448 -0.01 1.68 -5.45
N GLN A 449 0.37 1.22 -6.62
CA GLN A 449 1.36 0.16 -6.78
C GLN A 449 2.58 0.69 -7.53
N LEU A 450 3.77 0.40 -7.01
CA LEU A 450 5.04 0.71 -7.66
C LEU A 450 5.87 -0.55 -7.78
N SER A 451 6.10 -1.02 -9.00
CA SER A 451 6.93 -2.18 -9.25
C SER A 451 8.43 -1.87 -9.10
N THR A 452 9.23 -2.91 -8.94
CA THR A 452 10.71 -2.83 -8.91
C THR A 452 11.28 -2.25 -10.20
N ASN A 453 10.55 -2.36 -11.31
CA ASN A 453 10.91 -1.81 -12.61
C ASN A 453 10.45 -0.36 -12.82
N GLY A 454 9.80 0.27 -11.81
CA GLY A 454 9.31 1.63 -11.88
C GLY A 454 8.04 1.80 -12.70
N LEU A 455 7.21 0.75 -12.79
CA LEU A 455 5.86 0.85 -13.32
C LEU A 455 4.91 1.22 -12.18
N LEU A 456 4.14 2.28 -12.37
CA LEU A 456 3.17 2.79 -11.40
C LEU A 456 1.76 2.49 -11.88
N SER A 457 0.97 1.89 -11.00
CA SER A 457 -0.48 1.77 -11.17
C SER A 457 -1.19 2.50 -10.04
N LEU A 458 -2.32 3.13 -10.34
CA LEU A 458 -3.19 3.77 -9.35
C LEU A 458 -4.62 3.37 -9.64
N PHE A 459 -5.33 2.94 -8.62
CA PHE A 459 -6.73 2.57 -8.71
C PHE A 459 -7.56 3.18 -7.58
N PHE A 460 -8.87 3.30 -7.84
CA PHE A 460 -9.89 3.55 -6.84
C PHE A 460 -10.68 2.26 -6.65
N ASP A 461 -10.62 1.71 -5.46
CA ASP A 461 -11.40 0.54 -5.10
C ASP A 461 -12.86 0.93 -4.90
N THR A 462 -13.70 0.57 -5.87
CA THR A 462 -15.12 0.92 -5.89
C THR A 462 -16.03 -0.14 -5.27
N ASN A 463 -15.51 -1.36 -5.11
CA ASN A 463 -16.23 -2.49 -4.51
C ASN A 463 -15.76 -2.84 -3.10
N SER A 464 -14.73 -2.12 -2.61
CA SER A 464 -14.14 -2.29 -1.27
C SER A 464 -13.55 -3.69 -1.01
N ASN A 465 -13.10 -4.38 -2.08
CA ASN A 465 -12.42 -5.67 -1.95
C ASN A 465 -10.91 -5.54 -1.71
N GLY A 466 -10.40 -4.31 -1.76
CA GLY A 466 -8.98 -4.00 -1.52
C GLY A 466 -8.06 -4.28 -2.70
N VAL A 467 -8.58 -4.64 -3.86
CA VAL A 467 -7.82 -4.97 -5.08
C VAL A 467 -8.21 -4.01 -6.19
N GLY A 468 -7.26 -3.63 -7.05
CA GLY A 468 -7.57 -2.87 -8.25
C GLY A 468 -8.12 -3.80 -9.33
N ASP A 469 -9.42 -3.80 -9.51
CA ASP A 469 -10.12 -4.58 -10.52
C ASP A 469 -10.13 -3.89 -11.90
N ALA A 470 -10.55 -4.63 -12.93
CA ALA A 470 -10.69 -4.07 -14.27
C ALA A 470 -11.72 -2.92 -14.27
N GLY A 471 -11.29 -1.73 -14.69
CA GLY A 471 -12.11 -0.50 -14.72
C GLY A 471 -11.91 0.43 -13.52
N GLU A 472 -11.20 0.03 -12.48
CA GLU A 472 -10.88 0.87 -11.32
C GLU A 472 -9.54 1.59 -11.47
N TYR A 473 -8.71 1.15 -12.43
CA TYR A 473 -7.41 1.78 -12.66
C TYR A 473 -7.53 3.14 -13.33
N VAL A 474 -6.96 4.15 -12.69
CA VAL A 474 -6.73 5.51 -13.22
C VAL A 474 -5.45 5.52 -14.07
N PHE A 475 -4.40 4.90 -13.57
CA PHE A 475 -3.17 4.59 -14.30
C PHE A 475 -2.88 3.11 -14.17
N GLN A 476 -2.43 2.49 -15.25
CA GLN A 476 -2.03 1.09 -15.25
C GLN A 476 -0.66 0.95 -15.91
N ASN A 477 0.31 0.45 -15.16
CA ASN A 477 1.68 0.21 -15.61
C ASN A 477 2.34 1.45 -16.25
N LEU A 478 2.08 2.64 -15.72
CA LEU A 478 2.69 3.88 -16.18
C LEU A 478 4.19 3.85 -15.88
N ASP A 479 5.04 3.90 -16.91
CA ASP A 479 6.49 3.96 -16.73
C ASP A 479 6.91 5.33 -16.17
N ILE A 480 7.21 5.38 -14.87
CA ILE A 480 7.75 6.58 -14.23
C ILE A 480 9.28 6.56 -14.15
N LYS A 481 9.93 5.42 -14.43
CA LYS A 481 11.38 5.25 -14.32
C LYS A 481 12.14 6.10 -15.33
N ALA A 482 11.63 6.18 -16.57
CA ALA A 482 12.22 7.01 -17.63
C ALA A 482 12.30 8.48 -17.22
N ALA A 483 11.23 9.04 -16.62
CA ALA A 483 11.21 10.40 -16.10
C ALA A 483 12.10 10.61 -14.86
N ASN A 484 12.52 9.52 -14.21
CA ASN A 484 13.26 9.50 -12.96
C ASN A 484 14.73 9.05 -13.14
N GLY A 485 15.27 9.17 -14.35
CA GLY A 485 16.68 8.87 -14.65
C GLY A 485 17.00 7.37 -14.64
N ASN A 486 16.01 6.54 -14.96
CA ASN A 486 16.10 5.08 -15.05
C ASN A 486 16.53 4.36 -13.76
N ILE A 487 16.28 4.98 -12.61
CA ILE A 487 16.62 4.41 -11.28
C ILE A 487 15.35 4.36 -10.43
N VAL A 488 15.16 3.25 -9.73
CA VAL A 488 14.21 3.13 -8.61
C VAL A 488 15.05 3.01 -7.34
N PRO A 489 14.90 3.89 -6.36
CA PRO A 489 15.59 3.77 -5.06
C PRO A 489 15.27 2.45 -4.36
N ALA A 490 16.24 1.83 -3.71
CA ALA A 490 16.05 0.60 -2.95
C ALA A 490 15.20 0.79 -1.68
N ASN A 491 15.10 2.03 -1.20
CA ASN A 491 14.27 2.38 -0.05
C ASN A 491 13.57 3.71 -0.32
N PHE A 492 12.36 3.84 0.21
CA PHE A 492 11.59 5.07 0.18
C PHE A 492 11.24 5.55 1.58
N LYS A 493 11.09 6.85 1.73
CA LYS A 493 10.23 7.51 2.69
C LYS A 493 8.99 8.00 1.95
N PHE A 494 7.91 8.26 2.66
CA PHE A 494 6.69 8.74 2.02
C PHE A 494 6.00 9.80 2.85
N GLY A 495 5.05 10.50 2.24
CA GLY A 495 4.27 11.49 2.96
C GLY A 495 3.02 11.94 2.22
N PHE A 496 2.27 12.74 2.93
CA PHE A 496 1.07 13.42 2.44
C PHE A 496 1.20 14.90 2.68
N ALA A 497 0.68 15.70 1.77
CA ALA A 497 0.51 17.13 1.95
C ALA A 497 -0.80 17.60 1.33
N ALA A 498 -1.39 18.63 1.91
CA ALA A 498 -2.58 19.27 1.36
C ALA A 498 -2.49 20.76 1.51
N SER A 499 -3.21 21.48 0.65
CA SER A 499 -3.31 22.94 0.71
C SER A 499 -4.68 23.43 0.27
N THR A 500 -4.99 24.66 0.67
CA THR A 500 -6.14 25.42 0.21
C THR A 500 -5.71 26.85 -0.13
N GLY A 501 -6.41 27.46 -1.08
CA GLY A 501 -6.25 28.86 -1.45
C GLY A 501 -7.43 29.73 -0.97
N GLY A 502 -7.98 30.55 -1.86
CA GLY A 502 -9.27 31.21 -1.68
C GLY A 502 -10.44 30.22 -1.76
N ALA A 503 -10.34 29.23 -2.64
CA ALA A 503 -11.11 27.99 -2.60
C ALA A 503 -10.59 27.09 -1.47
N THR A 504 -11.48 26.37 -0.79
CA THR A 504 -11.13 25.61 0.41
C THR A 504 -11.74 24.23 0.38
N ASN A 505 -11.10 23.27 1.07
CA ASN A 505 -11.69 21.98 1.43
C ASN A 505 -11.03 21.42 2.69
N ILE A 506 -11.69 20.46 3.34
CA ILE A 506 -11.10 19.62 4.37
C ILE A 506 -10.45 18.44 3.64
N HIS A 507 -9.18 18.20 3.90
CA HIS A 507 -8.45 17.04 3.38
C HIS A 507 -8.03 16.14 4.53
N GLU A 508 -8.44 14.88 4.46
CA GLU A 508 -8.11 13.87 5.47
C GLU A 508 -7.71 12.55 4.82
N ILE A 509 -6.96 11.75 5.58
CA ILE A 509 -6.65 10.36 5.26
C ILE A 509 -6.86 9.48 6.49
N ALA A 510 -7.18 8.20 6.25
CA ALA A 510 -7.25 7.16 7.26
C ALA A 510 -6.83 5.81 6.67
N ASN A 511 -6.71 4.78 7.51
CA ASN A 511 -6.46 3.38 7.11
C ASN A 511 -5.26 3.22 6.15
N LEU A 512 -4.14 3.87 6.48
CA LEU A 512 -2.92 3.76 5.69
C LEU A 512 -2.27 2.39 5.89
N LYS A 513 -2.08 1.66 4.79
CA LYS A 513 -1.25 0.45 4.74
C LYS A 513 -0.17 0.60 3.68
N VAL A 514 1.04 0.21 4.02
CA VAL A 514 2.14 0.08 3.07
C VAL A 514 2.63 -1.35 3.12
N LEU A 515 2.56 -2.01 1.98
CA LEU A 515 2.79 -3.44 1.80
C LEU A 515 3.86 -3.63 0.72
N THR A 516 4.45 -4.81 0.64
CA THR A 516 5.24 -5.19 -0.54
C THR A 516 4.32 -5.38 -1.76
N LEU A 517 4.81 -5.11 -2.97
CA LEU A 517 4.02 -5.36 -4.18
C LEU A 517 3.85 -6.88 -4.38
N GLY A 518 2.63 -7.31 -4.63
CA GLY A 518 2.24 -8.73 -4.60
C GLY A 518 1.32 -9.02 -3.44
N SER A 519 1.27 -8.09 -2.49
CA SER A 519 0.27 -8.05 -1.44
C SER A 519 -1.03 -7.48 -2.00
N PRO A 520 -2.10 -8.24 -2.20
CA PRO A 520 -3.40 -7.60 -2.32
C PRO A 520 -3.67 -6.91 -0.99
N PRO A 521 -4.20 -5.72 -1.02
CA PRO A 521 -4.64 -5.05 0.17
C PRO A 521 -5.74 -5.88 0.82
N VAL A 522 -5.49 -6.36 2.02
CA VAL A 522 -6.57 -6.84 2.86
C VAL A 522 -7.31 -5.61 3.35
N VAL A 523 -8.52 -5.46 2.87
CA VAL A 523 -9.45 -4.52 3.45
C VAL A 523 -9.66 -4.98 4.89
N ASP A 524 -9.30 -4.12 5.83
CA ASP A 524 -9.74 -4.27 7.20
C ASP A 524 -11.29 -4.23 7.16
N LEU A 525 -11.90 -5.41 7.22
CA LEU A 525 -13.32 -5.52 7.42
C LEU A 525 -13.54 -4.98 8.82
N ASP A 526 -14.01 -3.75 8.92
CA ASP A 526 -14.52 -3.15 10.14
C ASP A 526 -15.60 -4.11 10.70
N TYR A 527 -15.21 -5.04 11.58
CA TYR A 527 -16.10 -6.02 12.22
C TYR A 527 -17.23 -5.38 13.03
N ALA A 528 -17.22 -4.06 13.19
CA ALA A 528 -18.25 -3.32 13.92
C ALA A 528 -19.62 -3.29 13.22
N ASN A 529 -19.76 -3.69 11.94
CA ASN A 529 -20.99 -3.54 11.15
C ASN A 529 -21.50 -4.81 10.46
N ILE A 530 -21.08 -6.01 10.86
CA ILE A 530 -21.77 -7.22 10.40
C ILE A 530 -23.04 -7.40 11.21
N THR A 531 -24.14 -6.85 10.71
CA THR A 531 -25.48 -7.24 11.17
C THR A 531 -25.75 -8.63 10.60
N VAL A 532 -25.54 -9.67 11.42
CA VAL A 532 -25.98 -11.03 11.09
C VAL A 532 -27.51 -10.99 10.95
N PRO A 533 -28.10 -11.38 9.80
CA PRO A 533 -29.54 -11.47 9.70
C PRO A 533 -30.04 -12.49 10.74
N ALA A 534 -31.01 -12.09 11.56
CA ALA A 534 -31.64 -12.98 12.53
C ALA A 534 -32.25 -14.17 11.78
N GLY A 535 -31.76 -15.38 12.04
CA GLY A 535 -32.33 -16.61 11.48
C GLY A 535 -31.37 -17.77 11.22
N TYR A 536 -30.10 -17.69 11.60
CA TYR A 536 -29.21 -18.86 11.60
C TYR A 536 -28.85 -19.23 13.04
N ASP A 537 -29.60 -20.19 13.59
CA ASP A 537 -29.19 -20.95 14.78
C ASP A 537 -28.18 -22.03 14.34
N TYR A 538 -27.05 -22.11 15.06
CA TYR A 538 -26.05 -23.18 14.96
C TYR A 538 -26.51 -24.43 15.68
#